data_b17b64b6b44e11f18872017674fa7f0c
#
_entry.id   b17b64b6b44e11f18872017674fa7f0c
#
_cell.length_a   1.000
_cell.length_b   1.000
_cell.length_c   1.000
_cell.angle_alpha   90.00
_cell.angle_beta   90.00
_cell.angle_gamma   90.00
#
_symmetry.space_group_name_H-M   'P 1'
#
loop_
_entity.id
_entity.type
_entity.pdbx_description
1 polymer ?
#
loop_
_entity_poly.entity_id
_entity_poly.type
_entity_poly.pdbx_seq_one_letter_code
_entity_poly.pdbx_strand_id
1 'polypeptide(L)'
;MRIAPTPFPGDPAITPQLVREHNLTDPEYERITTLLGRTPTFAELGVFSALWSEHCSYKHSRPVLKTFPTTGAQVVQGPGENAGVLRLPAGWAVAFKVESHNHPSAVEPYQGAATGVGGILRDVFTMGARPVAVLNSLRFGPLDEARNRYLCAGVVKGVGDYGNCVGVRRWGARSTSARATAATPW
;
A
#
# COMPACT_ATOMS: atom_id res chain seq x y z
N MET A 1 -29.82 20.77 4.64
CA MET A 1 -29.99 19.90 5.84
C MET A 1 -29.18 18.63 5.59
N ARG A 2 -28.07 18.39 6.32
CA ARG A 2 -27.30 17.14 6.20
C ARG A 2 -28.03 16.08 7.03
N ILE A 3 -28.53 15.04 6.39
CA ILE A 3 -29.11 13.90 7.08
C ILE A 3 -27.97 13.16 7.78
N ALA A 4 -28.01 13.10 9.11
CA ALA A 4 -27.05 12.28 9.85
C ALA A 4 -27.34 10.79 9.56
N PRO A 5 -26.33 9.99 9.21
CA PRO A 5 -26.54 8.57 8.99
C PRO A 5 -27.01 7.90 10.27
N THR A 6 -27.96 6.98 10.14
CA THR A 6 -28.46 6.18 11.25
C THR A 6 -27.55 4.98 11.46
N PRO A 7 -27.13 4.66 12.69
CA PRO A 7 -26.40 3.42 12.97
C PRO A 7 -27.19 2.19 12.51
N PHE A 8 -26.50 1.17 12.03
CA PHE A 8 -27.16 -0.10 11.69
C PHE A 8 -27.57 -0.84 12.98
N PRO A 9 -28.70 -1.56 12.94
CA PRO A 9 -29.07 -2.42 14.06
C PRO A 9 -27.96 -3.45 14.33
N GLY A 10 -27.47 -3.47 15.57
CA GLY A 10 -26.38 -4.36 15.98
C GLY A 10 -24.97 -3.76 15.90
N ASP A 11 -24.80 -2.53 15.42
CA ASP A 11 -23.52 -1.85 15.50
C ASP A 11 -23.07 -1.70 16.97
N PRO A 12 -21.77 -1.93 17.26
CA PRO A 12 -21.24 -1.74 18.61
C PRO A 12 -21.26 -0.25 18.99
N ALA A 13 -21.43 0.03 20.27
CA ALA A 13 -21.27 1.37 20.80
C ALA A 13 -19.82 1.85 20.62
N ILE A 14 -19.66 3.11 20.27
CA ILE A 14 -18.33 3.70 20.11
C ILE A 14 -17.72 3.95 21.49
N THR A 15 -16.77 3.13 21.85
CA THR A 15 -16.01 3.20 23.11
C THR A 15 -14.57 3.62 22.86
N PRO A 16 -13.85 4.16 23.86
CA PRO A 16 -12.43 4.45 23.74
C PRO A 16 -11.58 3.23 23.34
N GLN A 17 -12.00 2.04 23.77
CA GLN A 17 -11.34 0.80 23.37
C GLN A 17 -11.55 0.54 21.87
N LEU A 18 -12.76 0.63 21.36
CA LEU A 18 -13.08 0.44 19.95
C LEU A 18 -12.34 1.45 19.05
N VAL A 19 -12.19 2.70 19.50
CA VAL A 19 -11.42 3.74 18.82
C VAL A 19 -9.95 3.32 18.68
N ARG A 20 -9.34 2.81 19.74
CA ARG A 20 -7.96 2.30 19.71
C ARG A 20 -7.80 1.06 18.84
N GLU A 21 -8.77 0.15 18.85
CA GLU A 21 -8.80 -1.03 17.97
C GLU A 21 -8.87 -0.64 16.48
N HIS A 22 -9.41 0.55 16.19
CA HIS A 22 -9.40 1.16 14.85
C HIS A 22 -8.10 1.96 14.55
N ASN A 23 -7.05 1.83 15.38
CA ASN A 23 -5.79 2.54 15.24
C ASN A 23 -5.93 4.09 15.18
N LEU A 24 -6.94 4.62 15.84
CA LEU A 24 -7.15 6.06 16.02
C LEU A 24 -6.68 6.49 17.41
N THR A 25 -5.94 7.58 17.46
CA THR A 25 -5.53 8.22 18.71
C THR A 25 -6.64 9.08 19.29
N ASP A 26 -6.60 9.38 20.59
CA ASP A 26 -7.59 10.23 21.23
C ASP A 26 -7.71 11.61 20.54
N PRO A 27 -6.62 12.34 20.18
CA PRO A 27 -6.72 13.60 19.43
C PRO A 27 -7.34 13.43 18.02
N GLU A 28 -7.11 12.32 17.35
CA GLU A 28 -7.76 12.04 16.06
C GLU A 28 -9.26 11.83 16.26
N TYR A 29 -9.65 11.12 17.28
CA TYR A 29 -11.06 10.91 17.60
C TYR A 29 -11.79 12.22 17.98
N GLU A 30 -11.16 13.07 18.80
CA GLU A 30 -11.67 14.41 19.10
C GLU A 30 -11.86 15.25 17.83
N ARG A 31 -10.90 15.17 16.89
CA ARG A 31 -11.03 15.85 15.61
C ARG A 31 -12.16 15.30 14.76
N ILE A 32 -12.39 13.98 14.76
CA ILE A 32 -13.53 13.35 14.06
C ILE A 32 -14.85 13.87 14.61
N THR A 33 -15.02 13.85 15.93
CA THR A 33 -16.25 14.32 16.59
C THR A 33 -16.51 15.81 16.34
N THR A 34 -15.45 16.62 16.31
CA THR A 34 -15.53 18.03 15.97
C THR A 34 -15.96 18.25 14.52
N LEU A 35 -15.38 17.51 13.58
CA LEU A 35 -15.73 17.60 12.14
C LEU A 35 -17.16 17.18 11.85
N LEU A 36 -17.64 16.15 12.54
CA LEU A 36 -19.00 15.63 12.39
C LEU A 36 -20.03 16.43 13.21
N GLY A 37 -19.62 17.11 14.27
CA GLY A 37 -20.49 17.74 15.26
C GLY A 37 -21.26 16.72 16.12
N ARG A 38 -20.86 15.45 16.12
CA ARG A 38 -21.49 14.33 16.84
C ARG A 38 -20.54 13.12 16.93
N THR A 39 -20.94 12.13 17.72
CA THR A 39 -20.29 10.81 17.71
C THR A 39 -20.43 10.16 16.33
N PRO A 40 -19.37 9.59 15.75
CA PRO A 40 -19.45 8.83 14.51
C PRO A 40 -20.29 7.55 14.70
N THR A 41 -20.89 7.06 13.63
CA THR A 41 -21.40 5.68 13.59
C THR A 41 -20.22 4.70 13.48
N PHE A 42 -20.46 3.41 13.71
CA PHE A 42 -19.42 2.37 13.56
C PHE A 42 -18.82 2.35 12.15
N ALA A 43 -19.67 2.45 11.12
CA ALA A 43 -19.20 2.52 9.73
C ALA A 43 -18.36 3.77 9.46
N GLU A 44 -18.76 4.93 9.97
CA GLU A 44 -17.95 6.17 9.84
C GLU A 44 -16.62 6.07 10.57
N LEU A 45 -16.58 5.46 11.76
CA LEU A 45 -15.34 5.21 12.47
C LEU A 45 -14.39 4.35 11.62
N GLY A 46 -14.91 3.29 10.99
CA GLY A 46 -14.15 2.45 10.06
C GLY A 46 -13.62 3.22 8.84
N VAL A 47 -14.43 4.11 8.27
CA VAL A 47 -14.00 4.97 7.14
C VAL A 47 -12.88 5.91 7.57
N PHE A 48 -13.00 6.58 8.72
CA PHE A 48 -11.92 7.43 9.24
C PHE A 48 -10.66 6.62 9.55
N SER A 49 -10.80 5.44 10.18
CA SER A 49 -9.68 4.53 10.42
C SER A 49 -8.93 4.19 9.15
N ALA A 50 -9.64 3.82 8.09
CA ALA A 50 -9.05 3.49 6.81
C ALA A 50 -8.36 4.70 6.15
N LEU A 51 -9.07 5.82 6.01
CA LEU A 51 -8.58 7.01 5.31
C LEU A 51 -7.45 7.74 6.06
N TRP A 52 -7.45 7.69 7.39
CA TRP A 52 -6.43 8.30 8.25
C TRP A 52 -5.33 7.31 8.66
N SER A 53 -5.34 6.10 8.08
CA SER A 53 -4.26 5.13 8.28
C SER A 53 -2.94 5.60 7.66
N GLU A 54 -1.85 5.00 8.08
CA GLU A 54 -0.53 5.22 7.45
C GLU A 54 -0.56 4.91 5.95
N HIS A 55 -1.32 3.89 5.55
CA HIS A 55 -1.44 3.47 4.16
C HIS A 55 -2.06 4.55 3.26
N CYS A 56 -3.17 5.18 3.69
CA CYS A 56 -3.87 6.16 2.88
C CYS A 56 -3.36 7.59 3.06
N SER A 57 -3.00 7.97 4.28
CA SER A 57 -2.67 9.37 4.62
C SER A 57 -1.18 9.63 4.81
N TYR A 58 -0.35 8.59 4.92
CA TYR A 58 1.06 8.70 5.26
C TYR A 58 1.29 9.48 6.56
N LYS A 59 0.43 9.29 7.56
CA LYS A 59 0.36 10.16 8.74
C LYS A 59 1.67 10.23 9.54
N HIS A 60 2.44 9.16 9.55
CA HIS A 60 3.74 9.08 10.22
C HIS A 60 4.91 9.26 9.25
N SER A 61 4.83 8.69 8.06
CA SER A 61 5.93 8.71 7.08
C SER A 61 6.02 10.00 6.26
N ARG A 62 4.95 10.79 6.19
CA ARG A 62 4.91 12.02 5.39
C ARG A 62 6.03 13.01 5.67
N PRO A 63 6.45 13.27 6.94
CA PRO A 63 7.60 14.14 7.21
C PRO A 63 8.89 13.59 6.62
N VAL A 64 9.10 12.28 6.68
CA VAL A 64 10.27 11.60 6.11
C VAL A 64 10.23 11.62 4.58
N LEU A 65 9.08 11.34 3.97
CA LEU A 65 8.92 11.40 2.51
C LEU A 65 9.26 12.77 1.94
N LYS A 66 8.96 13.85 2.66
CA LYS A 66 9.31 15.21 2.26
C LYS A 66 10.81 15.49 2.23
N THR A 67 11.64 14.67 2.85
CA THR A 67 13.11 14.83 2.84
C THR A 67 13.75 14.19 1.60
N PHE A 68 13.02 13.41 0.83
CA PHE A 68 13.56 12.78 -0.37
C PHE A 68 13.76 13.79 -1.49
N PRO A 69 14.84 13.68 -2.28
CA PRO A 69 15.06 14.53 -3.42
C PRO A 69 14.04 14.21 -4.52
N THR A 70 13.10 15.12 -4.72
CA THR A 70 12.01 14.95 -5.70
C THR A 70 12.09 15.95 -6.86
N THR A 71 13.15 16.79 -6.87
CA THR A 71 13.40 17.80 -7.89
C THR A 71 14.84 17.67 -8.41
N GLY A 72 15.07 18.15 -9.62
CA GLY A 72 16.40 18.12 -10.23
C GLY A 72 16.32 18.15 -11.76
N ALA A 73 17.43 18.40 -12.43
CA ALA A 73 17.51 18.53 -13.89
C ALA A 73 17.05 17.27 -14.65
N GLN A 74 17.13 16.11 -14.02
CA GLN A 74 16.69 14.85 -14.61
C GLN A 74 15.21 14.52 -14.30
N VAL A 75 14.57 15.20 -13.35
CA VAL A 75 13.19 14.93 -12.97
C VAL A 75 12.25 15.58 -13.99
N VAL A 76 11.54 14.76 -14.73
CA VAL A 76 10.48 15.18 -15.65
C VAL A 76 9.15 15.23 -14.92
N GLN A 77 8.86 14.20 -14.11
CA GLN A 77 7.67 14.11 -13.29
C GLN A 77 8.07 13.65 -11.88
N GLY A 78 7.82 14.49 -10.91
CA GLY A 78 7.96 14.20 -9.48
C GLY A 78 6.64 13.67 -8.87
N PRO A 79 6.52 13.66 -7.52
CA PRO A 79 5.30 13.24 -6.83
C PRO A 79 4.06 14.03 -7.26
N GLY A 80 2.90 13.38 -7.27
CA GLY A 80 1.61 13.97 -7.65
C GLY A 80 0.92 13.26 -8.80
N GLU A 81 1.65 12.41 -9.53
CA GLU A 81 1.16 11.57 -10.60
C GLU A 81 1.33 10.08 -10.27
N ASN A 82 0.84 9.20 -11.15
CA ASN A 82 0.83 7.75 -10.90
C ASN A 82 2.23 7.13 -10.85
N ALA A 83 3.20 7.70 -11.58
CA ALA A 83 4.58 7.23 -11.60
C ALA A 83 5.56 8.40 -11.69
N GLY A 84 6.78 8.20 -11.20
CA GLY A 84 7.88 9.12 -11.43
C GLY A 84 8.46 8.96 -12.82
N VAL A 85 8.95 10.08 -13.41
CA VAL A 85 9.60 10.06 -14.72
C VAL A 85 10.94 10.78 -14.65
N LEU A 86 11.99 10.11 -15.07
CA LEU A 86 13.34 10.67 -15.16
C LEU A 86 13.81 10.73 -16.62
N ARG A 87 14.48 11.83 -16.94
CA ARG A 87 15.14 12.02 -18.23
C ARG A 87 16.42 11.19 -18.30
N LEU A 88 16.61 10.52 -19.41
CA LEU A 88 17.81 9.77 -19.76
C LEU A 88 18.55 10.45 -20.91
N PRO A 89 19.83 10.09 -21.18
CA PRO A 89 20.56 10.54 -22.37
C PRO A 89 19.80 10.24 -23.67
N ALA A 90 20.17 10.93 -24.73
CA ALA A 90 19.62 10.75 -26.08
C ALA A 90 18.09 10.96 -26.22
N GLY A 91 17.50 11.78 -25.33
CA GLY A 91 16.07 12.13 -25.42
C GLY A 91 15.12 11.07 -24.86
N TRP A 92 15.63 10.02 -24.27
CA TRP A 92 14.81 9.02 -23.60
C TRP A 92 14.34 9.47 -22.23
N ALA A 93 13.27 8.83 -21.75
CA ALA A 93 12.81 8.94 -20.37
C ALA A 93 12.44 7.57 -19.84
N VAL A 94 12.54 7.40 -18.52
CA VAL A 94 12.09 6.19 -17.82
C VAL A 94 11.00 6.56 -16.85
N ALA A 95 9.84 5.91 -16.96
CA ALA A 95 8.79 5.94 -15.96
C ALA A 95 8.97 4.76 -15.02
N PHE A 96 8.82 5.01 -13.71
CA PHE A 96 8.98 3.97 -12.69
C PHE A 96 8.02 4.17 -11.55
N LYS A 97 7.61 3.06 -10.96
CA LYS A 97 6.75 2.98 -9.79
C LYS A 97 7.28 1.93 -8.83
N VAL A 98 7.17 2.19 -7.54
CA VAL A 98 7.36 1.21 -6.48
C VAL A 98 6.15 1.20 -5.57
N GLU A 99 5.72 0.02 -5.18
CA GLU A 99 4.58 -0.19 -4.31
C GLU A 99 4.84 -1.36 -3.37
N SER A 100 4.32 -1.26 -2.15
CA SER A 100 4.25 -2.36 -1.20
C SER A 100 2.87 -3.01 -1.30
N HIS A 101 2.82 -4.34 -1.43
CA HIS A 101 1.57 -5.09 -1.52
C HIS A 101 1.55 -6.25 -0.50
N ASN A 102 2.03 -5.98 0.72
CA ASN A 102 2.25 -6.99 1.75
C ASN A 102 0.95 -7.48 2.41
N HIS A 103 0.03 -6.59 2.79
CA HIS A 103 -1.21 -6.99 3.46
C HIS A 103 -2.08 -7.92 2.61
N PRO A 104 -2.45 -7.58 1.36
CA PRO A 104 -3.19 -8.49 0.50
C PRO A 104 -2.46 -9.82 0.29
N SER A 105 -1.14 -9.79 0.10
CA SER A 105 -0.34 -11.00 -0.12
C SER A 105 -0.19 -11.85 1.14
N ALA A 106 -0.29 -11.27 2.34
CA ALA A 106 -0.28 -12.02 3.58
C ALA A 106 -1.59 -12.81 3.79
N VAL A 107 -2.70 -12.33 3.24
CA VAL A 107 -4.02 -12.97 3.32
C VAL A 107 -4.18 -13.98 2.18
N GLU A 108 -4.02 -13.53 0.94
CA GLU A 108 -4.15 -14.32 -0.28
C GLU A 108 -2.93 -14.09 -1.19
N PRO A 109 -1.87 -14.88 -1.03
CA PRO A 109 -0.56 -14.58 -1.61
C PRO A 109 -0.56 -14.54 -3.14
N TYR A 110 -1.31 -15.41 -3.79
CA TYR A 110 -1.38 -15.44 -5.25
C TYR A 110 -2.08 -14.20 -5.80
N GLN A 111 -3.31 -13.96 -5.36
CA GLN A 111 -4.12 -12.84 -5.85
C GLN A 111 -3.56 -11.48 -5.40
N GLY A 112 -3.08 -11.41 -4.16
CA GLY A 112 -2.45 -10.21 -3.63
C GLY A 112 -1.22 -9.81 -4.45
N ALA A 113 -0.32 -10.74 -4.74
CA ALA A 113 0.87 -10.46 -5.52
C ALA A 113 0.55 -10.16 -7.00
N ALA A 114 -0.40 -10.88 -7.60
CA ALA A 114 -0.85 -10.60 -8.96
C ALA A 114 -1.44 -9.19 -9.09
N THR A 115 -2.29 -8.79 -8.13
CA THR A 115 -2.86 -7.44 -8.08
C THR A 115 -1.77 -6.38 -7.89
N GLY A 116 -0.76 -6.64 -7.06
CA GLY A 116 0.38 -5.75 -6.88
C GLY A 116 1.13 -5.48 -8.19
N VAL A 117 1.42 -6.52 -8.95
CA VAL A 117 2.03 -6.37 -10.29
C VAL A 117 1.12 -5.60 -11.23
N GLY A 118 -0.18 -5.94 -11.27
CA GLY A 118 -1.16 -5.27 -12.12
C GLY A 118 -1.28 -3.78 -11.81
N GLY A 119 -1.30 -3.42 -10.53
CA GLY A 119 -1.37 -2.03 -10.07
C GLY A 119 -0.21 -1.19 -10.56
N ILE A 120 1.04 -1.63 -10.33
CA ILE A 120 2.22 -0.87 -10.74
C ILE A 120 2.41 -0.80 -12.26
N LEU A 121 2.06 -1.85 -12.99
CA LEU A 121 2.08 -1.83 -14.45
C LEU A 121 1.06 -0.81 -14.99
N ARG A 122 -0.13 -0.76 -14.40
CA ARG A 122 -1.15 0.21 -14.78
C ARG A 122 -0.70 1.65 -14.54
N ASP A 123 -0.04 1.93 -13.42
CA ASP A 123 0.50 3.25 -13.15
C ASP A 123 1.52 3.71 -14.20
N VAL A 124 2.38 2.80 -14.66
CA VAL A 124 3.34 3.10 -15.74
C VAL A 124 2.61 3.32 -17.07
N PHE A 125 1.58 2.53 -17.38
CA PHE A 125 0.77 2.71 -18.59
C PHE A 125 0.04 4.07 -18.59
N THR A 126 -0.46 4.53 -17.46
CA THR A 126 -1.15 5.84 -17.38
C THR A 126 -0.22 7.01 -17.67
N MET A 127 1.10 6.84 -17.54
CA MET A 127 2.09 7.84 -17.94
C MET A 127 2.43 7.79 -19.43
N GLY A 128 1.71 7.01 -20.23
CA GLY A 128 2.00 6.82 -21.66
C GLY A 128 3.25 5.98 -21.93
N ALA A 129 3.79 5.30 -20.92
CA ALA A 129 4.99 4.48 -21.03
C ALA A 129 4.65 2.99 -21.10
N ARG A 130 5.39 2.24 -21.92
CA ARG A 130 5.27 0.79 -21.96
C ARG A 130 6.16 0.16 -20.87
N PRO A 131 5.61 -0.65 -19.96
CA PRO A 131 6.41 -1.38 -18.98
C PRO A 131 7.40 -2.33 -19.67
N VAL A 132 8.65 -2.28 -19.27
CA VAL A 132 9.73 -3.09 -19.86
C VAL A 132 10.34 -4.08 -18.87
N ALA A 133 10.18 -3.81 -17.57
CA ALA A 133 10.72 -4.65 -16.51
C ALA A 133 9.87 -4.59 -15.24
N VAL A 134 9.82 -5.71 -14.54
CA VAL A 134 9.30 -5.81 -13.16
C VAL A 134 10.43 -6.26 -12.26
N LEU A 135 10.68 -5.51 -11.20
CA LEU A 135 11.64 -5.82 -10.15
C LEU A 135 10.89 -6.11 -8.85
N ASN A 136 11.39 -7.05 -8.07
CA ASN A 136 10.74 -7.44 -6.82
C ASN A 136 11.73 -7.44 -5.66
N SER A 137 11.23 -7.07 -4.48
CA SER A 137 11.94 -7.21 -3.22
C SER A 137 11.06 -8.01 -2.27
N LEU A 138 11.28 -9.33 -2.25
CA LEU A 138 10.47 -10.29 -1.52
C LEU A 138 11.11 -10.61 -0.16
N ARG A 139 10.30 -10.59 0.89
CA ARG A 139 10.73 -10.92 2.25
C ARG A 139 9.72 -11.84 2.90
N PHE A 140 10.23 -12.95 3.44
CA PHE A 140 9.41 -13.95 4.11
C PHE A 140 10.05 -14.33 5.44
N GLY A 141 9.27 -14.90 6.33
CA GLY A 141 9.78 -15.63 7.47
C GLY A 141 10.54 -16.91 7.04
N PRO A 142 11.06 -17.68 7.99
CA PRO A 142 11.81 -18.90 7.71
C PRO A 142 11.01 -19.88 6.84
N LEU A 143 11.63 -20.40 5.79
CA LEU A 143 10.96 -21.29 4.85
C LEU A 143 10.83 -22.73 5.36
N ASP A 144 11.36 -23.06 6.52
CA ASP A 144 11.07 -24.30 7.26
C ASP A 144 9.66 -24.33 7.84
N GLU A 145 9.01 -23.19 7.97
CA GLU A 145 7.61 -23.05 8.39
C GLU A 145 6.65 -23.22 7.19
N ALA A 146 5.61 -24.04 7.36
CA ALA A 146 4.65 -24.34 6.29
C ALA A 146 3.93 -23.10 5.76
N ARG A 147 3.56 -22.17 6.68
CA ARG A 147 2.90 -20.91 6.30
C ARG A 147 3.78 -20.04 5.41
N ASN A 148 5.06 -19.89 5.73
CA ASN A 148 5.98 -19.08 4.96
C ASN A 148 6.27 -19.68 3.58
N ARG A 149 6.32 -21.01 3.47
CA ARG A 149 6.40 -21.68 2.16
C ARG A 149 5.16 -21.42 1.31
N TYR A 150 3.97 -21.52 1.91
CA TYR A 150 2.73 -21.22 1.22
C TYR A 150 2.70 -19.79 0.69
N LEU A 151 3.05 -18.82 1.54
CA LEU A 151 3.12 -17.41 1.15
C LEU A 151 4.14 -17.19 0.02
N CYS A 152 5.33 -17.74 0.16
CA CYS A 152 6.39 -17.59 -0.84
C CYS A 152 5.98 -18.19 -2.19
N ALA A 153 5.45 -19.41 -2.20
CA ALA A 153 5.01 -20.06 -3.42
C ALA A 153 3.87 -19.30 -4.12
N GLY A 154 2.88 -18.85 -3.35
CA GLY A 154 1.76 -18.06 -3.89
C GLY A 154 2.19 -16.72 -4.47
N VAL A 155 3.02 -15.97 -3.74
CA VAL A 155 3.55 -14.67 -4.20
C VAL A 155 4.38 -14.83 -5.46
N VAL A 156 5.31 -15.78 -5.49
CA VAL A 156 6.16 -16.01 -6.68
C VAL A 156 5.32 -16.40 -7.89
N LYS A 157 4.30 -17.25 -7.69
CA LYS A 157 3.38 -17.64 -8.75
C LYS A 157 2.54 -16.47 -9.24
N GLY A 158 1.94 -15.67 -8.34
CA GLY A 158 1.11 -14.51 -8.69
C GLY A 158 1.88 -13.46 -9.48
N VAL A 159 3.08 -13.10 -9.03
CA VAL A 159 3.99 -12.21 -9.77
C VAL A 159 4.32 -12.78 -11.15
N GLY A 160 4.59 -14.11 -11.22
CA GLY A 160 4.93 -14.80 -12.44
C GLY A 160 3.83 -14.77 -13.48
N ASP A 161 2.67 -15.20 -13.08
CA ASP A 161 1.53 -15.37 -13.99
C ASP A 161 1.05 -14.03 -14.53
N TYR A 162 0.94 -13.00 -13.67
CA TYR A 162 0.51 -11.69 -14.14
C TYR A 162 1.53 -11.02 -15.07
N GLY A 163 2.82 -11.07 -14.72
CA GLY A 163 3.89 -10.57 -15.59
C GLY A 163 3.91 -11.26 -16.95
N ASN A 164 3.66 -12.57 -16.97
CA ASN A 164 3.59 -13.36 -18.19
C ASN A 164 2.37 -12.98 -19.06
N CYS A 165 1.21 -12.76 -18.46
CA CYS A 165 0.01 -12.32 -19.19
C CYS A 165 0.21 -10.99 -19.94
N VAL A 166 0.99 -10.08 -19.37
CA VAL A 166 1.28 -8.76 -19.96
C VAL A 166 2.53 -8.82 -20.86
N GLY A 167 3.30 -9.90 -20.82
CA GLY A 167 4.54 -10.07 -21.58
C GLY A 167 5.68 -9.19 -21.07
N VAL A 168 5.68 -8.81 -19.80
CA VAL A 168 6.74 -8.00 -19.18
C VAL A 168 7.76 -8.90 -18.52
N ARG A 169 9.03 -8.73 -18.89
CA ARG A 169 10.13 -9.52 -18.33
C ARG A 169 10.38 -9.18 -16.86
N ARG A 170 10.58 -10.21 -16.05
CA ARG A 170 11.12 -10.07 -14.69
C ARG A 170 12.64 -10.07 -14.77
N TRP A 171 13.26 -8.94 -14.42
CA TRP A 171 14.72 -8.77 -14.51
C TRP A 171 15.46 -9.08 -13.22
N GLY A 172 14.76 -9.13 -12.09
CA GLY A 172 15.37 -9.44 -10.82
C GLY A 172 14.35 -9.56 -9.69
N ALA A 173 14.65 -10.48 -8.79
CA ALA A 173 14.00 -10.56 -7.49
C ALA A 173 15.08 -10.73 -6.43
N ARG A 174 15.09 -9.87 -5.42
CA ARG A 174 15.83 -10.11 -4.20
C ARG A 174 14.88 -10.75 -3.22
N SER A 175 15.17 -11.96 -2.77
CA SER A 175 14.42 -12.63 -1.72
C SER A 175 15.31 -12.80 -0.49
N THR A 176 14.74 -12.52 0.67
CA THR A 176 15.35 -12.81 1.97
C THR A 176 14.34 -13.54 2.84
N SER A 177 14.80 -14.55 3.55
CA SER A 177 14.06 -15.19 4.62
C SER A 177 14.82 -15.02 5.91
N ALA A 178 14.16 -14.53 6.96
CA ALA A 178 14.76 -14.35 8.27
C ALA A 178 13.74 -14.63 9.36
N ARG A 179 14.17 -15.16 10.50
CA ARG A 179 13.36 -15.13 11.70
C ARG A 179 13.25 -13.68 12.15
N ALA A 180 12.05 -13.14 12.18
CA ALA A 180 11.83 -11.88 12.85
C ALA A 180 12.12 -12.12 14.34
N THR A 181 13.06 -11.38 14.91
CA THR A 181 13.12 -11.24 16.36
C THR A 181 11.81 -10.63 16.80
N ALA A 182 11.07 -11.38 17.60
CA ALA A 182 9.76 -10.98 18.08
C ALA A 182 9.83 -9.58 18.69
N ALA A 183 9.16 -8.65 18.12
CA ALA A 183 8.56 -7.46 18.68
C ALA A 183 8.49 -6.28 17.68
N THR A 184 7.63 -6.38 16.72
CA THR A 184 6.92 -5.19 16.24
C THR A 184 5.52 -5.63 15.82
N PRO A 185 4.48 -5.28 16.60
CA PRO A 185 3.12 -5.35 16.08
C PRO A 185 3.02 -4.38 14.91
N TRP A 186 2.48 -4.86 13.84
CA TRP A 186 2.14 -4.09 12.62
C TRP A 186 1.07 -3.06 12.89
#